data_abc1921a8fea07548f7d317ff873ca70
#
_entry.id   abc1921a8fea07548f7d317ff873ca70
#
_cell.length_a   1.000
_cell.length_b   1.000
_cell.length_c   1.000
_cell.angle_alpha   90.00
_cell.angle_beta   90.00
_cell.angle_gamma   90.00
#
_symmetry.space_group_name_H-M   'P 1'
#
loop_
_entity.id
_entity.type
_entity.pdbx_description
1 polymer ?
#
loop_
_entity_poly.entity_id
_entity_poly.type
_entity_poly.pdbx_seq_one_letter_code
_entity_poly.pdbx_strand_id
1 'polypeptide(L)'
;MKLKNILLACLTLLLTFLLGACSSNVSDPGLDNWSKYEEKKQITIGFDNTFVPMGFEQKDGTYAGFDIDLANAVFEEYGIKVKWQPIDWDMKETELTNGTIDLIWNGYSATDERREKVEFTIPYMKNEQVLVSKRSSHILQANDMAGKVLGAQAGSSGYVAFESNPEILKTIVKNHRATQYQSFNEALIDLQNDRIDGLLIDRVYANYYLTEEGILDQYSVFSVGFESEAFAVGARKADRTLVEKVNTAFGKLYQEGKFQKIAEKWFGEDIATDQVKAYKNN
;
A
#
# COMPACT_ATOMS: atom_id res chain seq x y z
N MET A 1 -62.72 -21.99 4.65
CA MET A 1 -61.45 -22.78 4.78
C MET A 1 -60.45 -22.52 3.65
N LYS A 2 -60.84 -22.27 2.42
CA LYS A 2 -59.95 -22.15 1.25
C LYS A 2 -59.11 -20.84 1.22
N LEU A 3 -59.64 -19.70 1.67
CA LEU A 3 -58.96 -18.41 1.61
C LEU A 3 -57.79 -18.28 2.62
N LYS A 4 -57.94 -18.86 3.83
CA LYS A 4 -56.88 -18.89 4.86
C LYS A 4 -55.67 -19.72 4.42
N ASN A 5 -55.89 -20.81 3.70
CA ASN A 5 -54.80 -21.69 3.22
C ASN A 5 -54.03 -21.07 2.04
N ILE A 6 -54.70 -20.24 1.22
CA ILE A 6 -54.05 -19.47 0.12
C ILE A 6 -53.19 -18.35 0.68
N LEU A 7 -53.71 -17.64 1.72
CA LEU A 7 -52.94 -16.58 2.39
C LEU A 7 -51.67 -17.13 3.08
N LEU A 8 -51.82 -18.33 3.74
CA LEU A 8 -50.67 -19.00 4.39
C LEU A 8 -49.63 -19.47 3.38
N ALA A 9 -50.05 -19.99 2.21
CA ALA A 9 -49.17 -20.40 1.14
C ALA A 9 -48.44 -19.21 0.47
N CYS A 10 -49.12 -18.07 0.30
CA CYS A 10 -48.49 -16.86 -0.21
C CYS A 10 -47.48 -16.23 0.77
N LEU A 11 -47.77 -16.33 2.09
CA LEU A 11 -46.88 -15.84 3.14
C LEU A 11 -45.62 -16.70 3.27
N THR A 12 -45.71 -18.03 3.09
CA THR A 12 -44.56 -18.92 3.10
C THR A 12 -43.72 -18.77 1.84
N LEU A 13 -44.33 -18.49 0.68
CA LEU A 13 -43.59 -18.22 -0.57
C LEU A 13 -42.86 -16.87 -0.51
N LEU A 14 -43.42 -15.87 0.15
CA LEU A 14 -42.78 -14.55 0.34
C LEU A 14 -41.60 -14.65 1.34
N LEU A 15 -41.70 -15.51 2.38
CA LEU A 15 -40.59 -15.71 3.32
C LEU A 15 -39.41 -16.46 2.73
N THR A 16 -39.63 -17.33 1.75
CA THR A 16 -38.53 -18.03 1.06
C THR A 16 -37.78 -17.12 0.08
N PHE A 17 -38.41 -16.07 -0.44
CA PHE A 17 -37.74 -15.08 -1.30
C PHE A 17 -36.88 -14.07 -0.50
N LEU A 18 -37.14 -13.87 0.79
CA LEU A 18 -36.36 -12.98 1.64
C LEU A 18 -35.07 -13.60 2.20
N LEU A 19 -34.91 -14.91 2.14
CA LEU A 19 -33.72 -15.62 2.62
C LEU A 19 -32.61 -15.77 1.55
N GLY A 20 -32.88 -15.38 0.30
CA GLY A 20 -31.90 -15.48 -0.80
C GLY A 20 -31.09 -14.23 -1.09
N ALA A 21 -31.26 -13.12 -0.35
CA ALA A 21 -30.72 -11.80 -0.74
C ALA A 21 -29.57 -11.28 0.13
N CYS A 22 -28.96 -12.10 0.97
CA CYS A 22 -27.71 -11.76 1.67
C CYS A 22 -26.57 -12.65 1.24
N SER A 23 -26.19 -12.60 -0.04
CA SER A 23 -24.83 -12.96 -0.43
C SER A 23 -23.93 -11.83 0.11
N SER A 24 -23.32 -12.05 1.26
CA SER A 24 -22.30 -11.16 1.80
C SER A 24 -21.19 -11.01 0.74
N ASN A 25 -20.99 -9.79 0.28
CA ASN A 25 -19.94 -9.44 -0.70
C ASN A 25 -18.51 -9.56 -0.14
N VAL A 26 -18.38 -10.07 1.08
CA VAL A 26 -17.10 -10.22 1.77
C VAL A 26 -16.36 -11.44 1.23
N SER A 27 -15.09 -11.28 0.91
CA SER A 27 -14.20 -12.38 0.52
C SER A 27 -14.00 -13.30 1.72
N ASP A 28 -13.99 -14.63 1.49
CA ASP A 28 -13.69 -15.60 2.54
C ASP A 28 -12.16 -15.61 2.77
N PRO A 29 -11.67 -15.22 3.97
CA PRO A 29 -10.24 -15.14 4.23
C PRO A 29 -9.53 -16.50 4.26
N GLY A 30 -10.29 -17.61 4.37
CA GLY A 30 -9.76 -18.98 4.41
C GLY A 30 -9.71 -19.69 3.05
N LEU A 31 -10.26 -19.07 1.99
CA LEU A 31 -10.35 -19.66 0.66
C LEU A 31 -9.63 -18.83 -0.39
N ASP A 32 -9.21 -19.48 -1.48
CA ASP A 32 -8.76 -18.78 -2.69
C ASP A 32 -9.99 -18.18 -3.39
N ASN A 33 -10.00 -16.84 -3.51
CA ASN A 33 -11.16 -16.10 -4.00
C ASN A 33 -11.07 -15.75 -5.50
N TRP A 34 -10.11 -16.23 -6.26
CA TRP A 34 -9.92 -15.84 -7.67
C TRP A 34 -11.19 -15.98 -8.51
N SER A 35 -11.86 -17.13 -8.43
CA SER A 35 -13.12 -17.39 -9.16
C SER A 35 -14.22 -16.38 -8.83
N LYS A 36 -14.27 -15.89 -7.59
CA LYS A 36 -15.21 -14.86 -7.14
C LYS A 36 -14.94 -13.52 -7.81
N TYR A 37 -13.66 -13.14 -8.00
CA TYR A 37 -13.30 -11.90 -8.70
C TYR A 37 -13.60 -12.00 -10.20
N GLU A 38 -13.35 -13.17 -10.82
CA GLU A 38 -13.72 -13.43 -12.21
C GLU A 38 -15.23 -13.35 -12.44
N GLU A 39 -16.04 -13.86 -11.53
CA GLU A 39 -17.51 -13.80 -11.61
C GLU A 39 -18.01 -12.36 -11.40
N LYS A 40 -17.57 -11.68 -10.34
CA LYS A 40 -18.00 -10.32 -9.99
C LYS A 40 -17.46 -9.25 -10.91
N LYS A 41 -16.39 -9.53 -11.67
CA LYS A 41 -15.65 -8.57 -12.48
C LYS A 41 -15.20 -7.34 -11.69
N GLN A 42 -14.92 -7.52 -10.39
CA GLN A 42 -14.46 -6.46 -9.50
C GLN A 42 -13.57 -7.01 -8.41
N ILE A 43 -12.53 -6.24 -8.07
CA ILE A 43 -11.65 -6.44 -6.92
C ILE A 43 -11.49 -5.15 -6.15
N THR A 44 -11.35 -5.20 -4.81
CA THR A 44 -11.17 -4.03 -3.96
C THR A 44 -9.73 -3.96 -3.47
N ILE A 45 -9.05 -2.84 -3.75
CA ILE A 45 -7.66 -2.59 -3.35
C ILE A 45 -7.63 -1.51 -2.28
N GLY A 46 -7.01 -1.83 -1.14
CA GLY A 46 -6.77 -0.89 -0.05
C GLY A 46 -5.48 -0.10 -0.27
N PHE A 47 -5.54 1.21 -0.01
CA PHE A 47 -4.41 2.10 -0.17
C PHE A 47 -4.52 3.35 0.74
N ASP A 48 -3.39 3.95 1.09
CA ASP A 48 -3.31 5.28 1.70
C ASP A 48 -3.44 6.33 0.58
N ASN A 49 -4.57 7.05 0.54
CA ASN A 49 -4.84 8.02 -0.52
C ASN A 49 -4.02 9.32 -0.42
N THR A 50 -2.96 9.31 0.38
CA THR A 50 -1.99 10.42 0.50
C THR A 50 -0.58 10.04 0.06
N PHE A 51 -0.32 8.78 -0.33
CA PHE A 51 1.03 8.26 -0.57
C PHE A 51 1.52 8.54 -2.01
N VAL A 52 2.04 9.73 -2.24
CA VAL A 52 2.63 10.12 -3.54
C VAL A 52 4.00 9.46 -3.78
N PRO A 53 4.35 9.11 -5.02
CA PRO A 53 3.53 9.08 -6.25
C PRO A 53 2.83 7.73 -6.46
N MET A 54 2.75 6.85 -5.44
CA MET A 54 2.26 5.48 -5.59
C MET A 54 0.75 5.43 -5.75
N GLY A 55 -0.01 6.05 -4.82
CA GLY A 55 -1.45 6.16 -4.90
C GLY A 55 -1.96 7.31 -4.04
N PHE A 56 -2.68 8.25 -4.63
CA PHE A 56 -3.15 9.43 -3.93
C PHE A 56 -4.43 9.99 -4.54
N GLU A 57 -5.13 10.79 -3.74
CA GLU A 57 -6.33 11.51 -4.17
C GLU A 57 -5.97 12.87 -4.76
N GLN A 58 -6.45 13.13 -5.95
CA GLN A 58 -6.30 14.42 -6.62
C GLN A 58 -7.35 15.43 -6.10
N LYS A 59 -7.15 16.69 -6.44
CA LYS A 59 -8.06 17.78 -6.02
C LYS A 59 -9.50 17.64 -6.51
N ASP A 60 -9.71 16.89 -7.59
CA ASP A 60 -11.03 16.61 -8.16
C ASP A 60 -11.70 15.35 -7.57
N GLY A 61 -11.05 14.70 -6.59
CA GLY A 61 -11.53 13.49 -5.93
C GLY A 61 -11.22 12.21 -6.71
N THR A 62 -10.48 12.26 -7.81
CA THR A 62 -10.02 11.07 -8.53
C THR A 62 -8.73 10.55 -7.93
N TYR A 63 -8.46 9.25 -8.10
CA TYR A 63 -7.24 8.62 -7.64
C TYR A 63 -6.22 8.52 -8.77
N ALA A 64 -4.95 8.81 -8.46
CA ALA A 64 -3.84 8.74 -9.38
C ALA A 64 -2.60 8.16 -8.69
N GLY A 65 -1.62 7.72 -9.47
CA GLY A 65 -0.35 7.22 -8.95
C GLY A 65 0.17 6.05 -9.77
N PHE A 66 1.43 5.70 -9.52
CA PHE A 66 2.07 4.57 -10.17
C PHE A 66 1.33 3.26 -9.90
N ASP A 67 1.02 2.99 -8.64
CA ASP A 67 0.32 1.77 -8.22
C ASP A 67 -1.12 1.75 -8.73
N ILE A 68 -1.77 2.92 -8.82
CA ILE A 68 -3.11 3.06 -9.41
C ILE A 68 -3.10 2.64 -10.88
N ASP A 69 -2.15 3.19 -11.65
CA ASP A 69 -2.02 2.88 -13.08
C ASP A 69 -1.61 1.41 -13.30
N LEU A 70 -0.65 0.91 -12.51
CA LEU A 70 -0.16 -0.47 -12.64
C LEU A 70 -1.24 -1.50 -12.28
N ALA A 71 -1.96 -1.31 -11.18
CA ALA A 71 -3.03 -2.21 -10.78
C ALA A 71 -4.18 -2.23 -11.78
N ASN A 72 -4.58 -1.06 -12.29
CA ASN A 72 -5.59 -0.98 -13.34
C ASN A 72 -5.16 -1.77 -14.59
N ALA A 73 -3.89 -1.60 -15.04
CA ALA A 73 -3.36 -2.34 -16.18
C ALA A 73 -3.30 -3.86 -15.93
N VAL A 74 -2.94 -4.30 -14.71
CA VAL A 74 -2.93 -5.72 -14.33
C VAL A 74 -4.33 -6.33 -14.40
N PHE A 75 -5.33 -5.67 -13.83
CA PHE A 75 -6.69 -6.23 -13.78
C PHE A 75 -7.48 -6.06 -15.08
N GLU A 76 -7.08 -5.11 -15.95
CA GLU A 76 -7.59 -5.01 -17.31
C GLU A 76 -7.30 -6.28 -18.12
N GLU A 77 -6.13 -6.93 -17.92
CA GLU A 77 -5.78 -8.20 -18.58
C GLU A 77 -6.78 -9.34 -18.28
N TYR A 78 -7.54 -9.23 -17.18
CA TYR A 78 -8.55 -10.21 -16.76
C TYR A 78 -9.99 -9.70 -16.91
N GLY A 79 -10.17 -8.47 -17.41
CA GLY A 79 -11.50 -7.83 -17.51
C GLY A 79 -12.15 -7.61 -16.15
N ILE A 80 -11.34 -7.36 -15.11
CA ILE A 80 -11.74 -7.08 -13.73
C ILE A 80 -11.55 -5.59 -13.45
N LYS A 81 -12.57 -4.93 -12.89
CA LYS A 81 -12.48 -3.53 -12.49
C LYS A 81 -11.90 -3.40 -11.08
N VAL A 82 -10.98 -2.48 -10.88
CA VAL A 82 -10.47 -2.14 -9.56
C VAL A 82 -11.41 -1.15 -8.88
N LYS A 83 -11.81 -1.47 -7.65
CA LYS A 83 -12.41 -0.55 -6.71
C LYS A 83 -11.33 -0.11 -5.72
N TRP A 84 -10.99 1.15 -5.72
CA TRP A 84 -10.03 1.73 -4.78
C TRP A 84 -10.73 2.07 -3.48
N GLN A 85 -10.13 1.65 -2.36
CA GLN A 85 -10.65 1.84 -1.01
C GLN A 85 -9.58 2.53 -0.15
N PRO A 86 -9.72 3.84 0.15
CA PRO A 86 -8.87 4.49 1.14
C PRO A 86 -8.98 3.80 2.50
N ILE A 87 -7.84 3.59 3.15
CA ILE A 87 -7.74 2.95 4.46
C ILE A 87 -6.75 3.70 5.36
N ASP A 88 -6.91 3.56 6.67
CA ASP A 88 -5.85 3.91 7.61
C ASP A 88 -4.71 2.89 7.48
N TRP A 89 -3.48 3.39 7.25
CA TRP A 89 -2.37 2.50 6.89
C TRP A 89 -1.98 1.50 7.98
N ASP A 90 -2.18 1.82 9.24
CA ASP A 90 -1.96 0.91 10.37
C ASP A 90 -3.03 -0.20 10.47
N MET A 91 -4.16 -0.07 9.76
CA MET A 91 -5.24 -1.06 9.74
C MET A 91 -5.20 -2.01 8.52
N LYS A 92 -4.24 -1.83 7.59
CA LYS A 92 -4.20 -2.53 6.29
C LYS A 92 -4.31 -4.06 6.37
N GLU A 93 -3.55 -4.70 7.27
CA GLU A 93 -3.60 -6.16 7.41
C GLU A 93 -4.90 -6.63 8.06
N THR A 94 -5.47 -5.82 8.95
CA THR A 94 -6.78 -6.08 9.58
C THR A 94 -7.89 -6.03 8.54
N GLU A 95 -7.90 -4.99 7.70
CA GLU A 95 -8.91 -4.84 6.64
C GLU A 95 -8.79 -5.92 5.56
N LEU A 96 -7.56 -6.34 5.23
CA LEU A 96 -7.32 -7.47 4.34
C LEU A 96 -7.88 -8.78 4.93
N THR A 97 -7.59 -9.05 6.21
CA THR A 97 -8.02 -10.27 6.90
C THR A 97 -9.54 -10.34 7.05
N ASN A 98 -10.18 -9.21 7.34
CA ASN A 98 -11.63 -9.11 7.50
C ASN A 98 -12.38 -9.14 6.15
N GLY A 99 -11.66 -9.06 5.01
CA GLY A 99 -12.27 -9.06 3.69
C GLY A 99 -12.92 -7.73 3.28
N THR A 100 -12.62 -6.63 3.98
CA THR A 100 -13.02 -5.27 3.58
C THR A 100 -12.31 -4.87 2.29
N ILE A 101 -11.05 -5.26 2.17
CA ILE A 101 -10.23 -5.16 0.97
C ILE A 101 -9.75 -6.54 0.53
N ASP A 102 -9.38 -6.67 -0.74
CA ASP A 102 -8.90 -7.91 -1.33
C ASP A 102 -7.38 -7.92 -1.51
N LEU A 103 -6.79 -6.76 -1.72
CA LEU A 103 -5.34 -6.54 -1.83
C LEU A 103 -4.92 -5.29 -1.06
N ILE A 104 -3.67 -5.28 -0.58
CA ILE A 104 -2.93 -4.09 -0.15
C ILE A 104 -1.96 -3.74 -1.29
N TRP A 105 -2.14 -2.55 -1.91
CA TRP A 105 -1.28 -2.13 -3.01
C TRP A 105 -1.06 -0.62 -2.97
N ASN A 106 0.02 -0.21 -2.31
CA ASN A 106 0.40 1.19 -2.18
C ASN A 106 1.82 1.31 -1.59
N GLY A 107 2.85 0.97 -2.39
CA GLY A 107 4.22 0.96 -1.88
C GLY A 107 4.38 0.05 -0.65
N TYR A 108 3.80 -1.15 -0.68
CA TYR A 108 3.77 -2.04 0.47
C TYR A 108 5.03 -2.87 0.54
N SER A 109 5.95 -2.53 1.47
CA SER A 109 7.22 -3.24 1.66
C SER A 109 7.00 -4.68 2.13
N ALA A 110 7.59 -5.65 1.41
CA ALA A 110 7.49 -7.07 1.68
C ALA A 110 8.50 -7.50 2.76
N THR A 111 8.31 -7.02 4.00
CA THR A 111 9.15 -7.37 5.15
C THR A 111 8.86 -8.78 5.65
N ASP A 112 9.83 -9.40 6.37
CA ASP A 112 9.66 -10.74 6.92
C ASP A 112 8.48 -10.83 7.89
N GLU A 113 8.30 -9.82 8.76
CA GLU A 113 7.14 -9.76 9.66
C GLU A 113 5.81 -9.77 8.90
N ARG A 114 5.71 -8.99 7.80
CA ARG A 114 4.50 -8.93 7.00
C ARG A 114 4.26 -10.21 6.21
N ARG A 115 5.35 -10.91 5.80
CA ARG A 115 5.26 -12.24 5.16
C ARG A 115 4.64 -13.30 6.05
N GLU A 116 4.67 -13.15 7.35
CA GLU A 116 3.95 -14.07 8.26
C GLU A 116 2.42 -13.89 8.16
N LYS A 117 1.96 -12.68 7.88
CA LYS A 117 0.53 -12.28 7.88
C LYS A 117 -0.13 -12.34 6.50
N VAL A 118 0.61 -12.01 5.44
CA VAL A 118 0.09 -11.89 4.08
C VAL A 118 0.90 -12.71 3.07
N GLU A 119 0.29 -13.06 1.95
CA GLU A 119 0.96 -13.60 0.77
C GLU A 119 1.38 -12.44 -0.13
N PHE A 120 2.62 -12.46 -0.62
CA PHE A 120 3.15 -11.40 -1.47
C PHE A 120 3.35 -11.85 -2.90
N THR A 121 3.11 -10.96 -3.84
CA THR A 121 3.60 -11.10 -5.22
C THR A 121 5.13 -11.06 -5.25
N ILE A 122 5.71 -11.31 -6.43
CA ILE A 122 7.09 -10.87 -6.69
C ILE A 122 7.17 -9.35 -6.46
N PRO A 123 8.29 -8.83 -5.91
CA PRO A 123 8.45 -7.40 -5.73
C PRO A 123 8.56 -6.70 -7.09
N TYR A 124 7.90 -5.55 -7.21
CA TYR A 124 7.87 -4.81 -8.47
C TYR A 124 8.79 -3.58 -8.48
N MET A 125 9.17 -3.05 -7.31
CA MET A 125 10.01 -1.86 -7.16
C MET A 125 10.91 -1.98 -5.93
N LYS A 126 12.13 -1.44 -5.98
CA LYS A 126 13.01 -1.29 -4.81
C LYS A 126 12.71 0.00 -4.07
N ASN A 127 12.88 -0.02 -2.75
CA ASN A 127 12.75 1.15 -1.88
C ASN A 127 13.77 1.08 -0.73
N GLU A 128 13.93 2.18 -0.02
CA GLU A 128 14.64 2.26 1.25
C GLU A 128 14.00 3.30 2.17
N GLN A 129 14.16 3.12 3.46
CA GLN A 129 13.77 4.10 4.46
C GLN A 129 14.88 5.14 4.62
N VAL A 130 14.50 6.41 4.58
CA VAL A 130 15.42 7.54 4.68
C VAL A 130 14.99 8.49 5.80
N LEU A 131 15.94 9.27 6.30
CA LEU A 131 15.64 10.40 7.15
C LEU A 131 15.57 11.69 6.32
N VAL A 132 14.49 12.44 6.48
CA VAL A 132 14.30 13.78 5.94
C VAL A 132 14.41 14.78 7.09
N SER A 133 15.24 15.81 6.93
CA SER A 133 15.40 16.90 7.89
C SER A 133 15.59 18.22 7.16
N LYS A 134 15.27 19.35 7.79
CA LYS A 134 15.62 20.64 7.22
C LYS A 134 17.15 20.83 7.18
N ARG A 135 17.70 21.36 6.09
CA ARG A 135 19.13 21.70 6.04
C ARG A 135 19.56 22.67 7.13
N SER A 136 18.68 23.58 7.52
CA SER A 136 18.92 24.53 8.63
C SER A 136 19.11 23.87 9.98
N SER A 137 18.65 22.64 10.18
CA SER A 137 18.84 21.89 11.43
C SER A 137 20.20 21.19 11.52
N HIS A 138 20.98 21.19 10.43
CA HIS A 138 22.30 20.54 10.33
C HIS A 138 22.30 19.05 10.70
N ILE A 139 21.20 18.34 10.48
CA ILE A 139 21.09 16.90 10.65
C ILE A 139 21.44 16.24 9.31
N LEU A 140 22.62 15.63 9.23
CA LEU A 140 23.19 15.05 8.00
C LEU A 140 23.47 13.55 8.11
N GLN A 141 23.40 12.99 9.31
CA GLN A 141 23.61 11.56 9.63
C GLN A 141 22.77 11.15 10.83
N ALA A 142 22.59 9.84 11.03
CA ALA A 142 21.73 9.31 12.07
C ALA A 142 22.11 9.83 13.49
N ASN A 143 23.40 9.95 13.80
CA ASN A 143 23.87 10.41 15.12
C ASN A 143 23.50 11.87 15.43
N ASP A 144 23.23 12.70 14.42
CA ASP A 144 22.82 14.09 14.63
C ASP A 144 21.38 14.19 15.17
N MET A 145 20.64 13.07 15.14
CA MET A 145 19.33 12.93 15.79
C MET A 145 19.38 12.77 17.31
N ALA A 146 20.57 12.82 17.93
CA ALA A 146 20.69 12.66 19.38
C ALA A 146 19.88 13.75 20.13
N GLY A 147 18.91 13.28 20.94
CA GLY A 147 17.99 14.14 21.69
C GLY A 147 16.95 14.90 20.85
N LYS A 148 16.87 14.66 19.55
CA LYS A 148 15.94 15.27 18.60
C LYS A 148 14.62 14.51 18.52
N VAL A 149 13.58 15.19 18.06
CA VAL A 149 12.25 14.62 17.88
C VAL A 149 12.15 13.97 16.49
N LEU A 150 11.90 12.67 16.47
CA LEU A 150 11.67 11.89 15.25
C LEU A 150 10.18 11.73 14.99
N GLY A 151 9.77 11.88 13.73
CA GLY A 151 8.45 11.51 13.22
C GLY A 151 8.51 10.25 12.36
N ALA A 152 7.41 9.48 12.31
CA ALA A 152 7.21 8.37 11.39
C ALA A 152 5.70 8.14 11.18
N GLN A 153 5.30 7.52 10.06
CA GLN A 153 3.90 7.12 9.88
C GLN A 153 3.60 5.85 10.69
N ALA A 154 2.44 5.82 11.32
CA ALA A 154 1.94 4.64 12.04
C ALA A 154 1.81 3.44 11.07
N GLY A 155 2.28 2.25 11.50
CA GLY A 155 2.22 1.03 10.68
C GLY A 155 3.12 1.02 9.45
N SER A 156 3.97 2.05 9.22
CA SER A 156 4.97 2.04 8.13
C SER A 156 6.09 1.05 8.39
N SER A 157 6.77 0.59 7.33
CA SER A 157 7.98 -0.23 7.46
C SER A 157 9.12 0.54 8.13
N GLY A 158 9.19 1.85 7.92
CA GLY A 158 10.15 2.72 8.60
C GLY A 158 9.95 2.74 10.12
N TYR A 159 8.69 2.83 10.59
CA TYR A 159 8.41 2.74 12.02
C TYR A 159 8.76 1.36 12.59
N VAL A 160 8.43 0.27 11.87
CA VAL A 160 8.81 -1.09 12.28
C VAL A 160 10.33 -1.26 12.32
N ALA A 161 11.06 -0.76 11.33
CA ALA A 161 12.52 -0.80 11.29
C ALA A 161 13.14 -0.01 12.47
N PHE A 162 12.59 1.16 12.80
CA PHE A 162 12.98 1.96 13.97
C PHE A 162 12.80 1.19 15.29
N GLU A 163 11.70 0.48 15.46
CA GLU A 163 11.43 -0.32 16.66
C GLU A 163 12.32 -1.56 16.75
N SER A 164 12.58 -2.23 15.61
CA SER A 164 13.30 -3.50 15.53
C SER A 164 14.83 -3.36 15.55
N ASN A 165 15.36 -2.15 15.20
CA ASN A 165 16.80 -1.87 15.17
C ASN A 165 17.11 -0.65 16.08
N PRO A 166 16.97 -0.79 17.40
CA PRO A 166 17.02 0.34 18.34
C PRO A 166 18.36 1.08 18.32
N GLU A 167 19.46 0.41 17.95
CA GLU A 167 20.81 0.98 17.90
C GLU A 167 20.99 2.03 16.79
N ILE A 168 20.15 2.02 15.75
CA ILE A 168 20.30 2.94 14.62
C ILE A 168 19.79 4.35 14.98
N LEU A 169 18.55 4.46 15.49
CA LEU A 169 17.92 5.74 15.83
C LEU A 169 17.27 5.76 17.20
N LYS A 170 16.62 4.64 17.64
CA LYS A 170 15.74 4.66 18.80
C LYS A 170 16.46 5.02 20.09
N THR A 171 17.68 4.52 20.29
CA THR A 171 18.47 4.79 21.52
C THR A 171 18.97 6.23 21.61
N ILE A 172 19.02 6.98 20.50
CA ILE A 172 19.58 8.34 20.47
C ILE A 172 18.51 9.44 20.37
N VAL A 173 17.35 9.17 19.79
CA VAL A 173 16.29 10.18 19.64
C VAL A 173 15.65 10.53 20.99
N LYS A 174 14.99 11.67 21.06
CA LYS A 174 14.31 12.17 22.26
C LYS A 174 13.28 11.15 22.76
N ASN A 175 13.38 10.83 24.04
CA ASN A 175 12.50 9.90 24.75
C ASN A 175 12.49 8.46 24.15
N HIS A 176 13.46 8.11 23.29
CA HIS A 176 13.58 6.79 22.64
C HIS A 176 12.31 6.36 21.90
N ARG A 177 11.60 7.32 21.30
CA ARG A 177 10.36 7.06 20.54
C ARG A 177 10.21 8.03 19.37
N ALA A 178 9.50 7.58 18.35
CA ALA A 178 9.04 8.45 17.27
C ALA A 178 7.62 8.96 17.56
N THR A 179 7.33 10.20 17.13
CA THR A 179 5.96 10.71 17.04
C THR A 179 5.30 10.05 15.84
N GLN A 180 4.16 9.40 16.06
CA GLN A 180 3.44 8.68 15.01
C GLN A 180 2.37 9.58 14.40
N TYR A 181 2.26 9.53 13.07
CA TYR A 181 1.28 10.24 12.24
C TYR A 181 0.44 9.26 11.44
N GLN A 182 -0.78 9.62 11.10
CA GLN A 182 -1.62 8.80 10.22
C GLN A 182 -1.12 8.86 8.77
N SER A 183 -0.59 10.00 8.34
CA SER A 183 -0.04 10.19 7.00
C SER A 183 1.31 10.87 7.01
N PHE A 184 2.09 10.67 5.93
CA PHE A 184 3.33 11.44 5.73
C PHE A 184 3.07 12.94 5.49
N ASN A 185 1.92 13.31 4.94
CA ASN A 185 1.54 14.71 4.78
C ASN A 185 1.48 15.44 6.13
N GLU A 186 0.83 14.84 7.14
CA GLU A 186 0.78 15.41 8.50
C GLU A 186 2.17 15.53 9.11
N ALA A 187 3.00 14.50 8.95
CA ALA A 187 4.37 14.49 9.45
C ALA A 187 5.25 15.56 8.77
N LEU A 188 5.10 15.76 7.45
CA LEU A 188 5.82 16.80 6.71
C LEU A 188 5.40 18.21 7.12
N ILE A 189 4.10 18.45 7.39
CA ILE A 189 3.63 19.72 7.95
C ILE A 189 4.30 19.99 9.30
N ASP A 190 4.43 18.99 10.17
CA ASP A 190 5.08 19.14 11.47
C ASP A 190 6.60 19.34 11.33
N LEU A 191 7.25 18.68 10.36
CA LEU A 191 8.65 18.91 10.03
C LEU A 191 8.87 20.35 9.50
N GLN A 192 8.00 20.84 8.63
CA GLN A 192 8.04 22.21 8.11
C GLN A 192 7.88 23.25 9.20
N ASN A 193 7.11 22.96 10.24
CA ASN A 193 6.84 23.87 11.37
C ASN A 193 7.73 23.61 12.60
N ASP A 194 8.84 22.88 12.46
CA ASP A 194 9.81 22.60 13.53
C ASP A 194 9.22 21.90 14.77
N ARG A 195 8.11 21.15 14.60
CA ARG A 195 7.52 20.33 15.68
C ARG A 195 8.21 18.98 15.81
N ILE A 196 8.79 18.48 14.71
CA ILE A 196 9.74 17.37 14.66
C ILE A 196 11.02 17.85 13.96
N ASP A 197 12.15 17.22 14.29
CA ASP A 197 13.47 17.57 13.75
C ASP A 197 13.84 16.71 12.54
N GLY A 198 13.30 15.49 12.47
CA GLY A 198 13.51 14.55 11.37
C GLY A 198 12.29 13.65 11.16
N LEU A 199 12.10 13.22 9.93
CA LEU A 199 11.02 12.32 9.52
C LEU A 199 11.62 11.07 8.87
N LEU A 200 11.26 9.90 9.40
CA LEU A 200 11.57 8.62 8.78
C LEU A 200 10.49 8.27 7.76
N ILE A 201 10.88 8.07 6.51
CA ILE A 201 9.97 8.03 5.36
C ILE A 201 10.57 7.24 4.21
N ASP A 202 9.73 6.74 3.32
CA ASP A 202 10.14 6.11 2.07
C ASP A 202 10.85 7.10 1.15
N ARG A 203 12.00 6.69 0.59
CA ARG A 203 12.77 7.55 -0.34
C ARG A 203 11.94 7.98 -1.54
N VAL A 204 11.13 7.08 -2.06
CA VAL A 204 10.27 7.38 -3.21
C VAL A 204 9.31 8.52 -2.92
N TYR A 205 8.70 8.53 -1.72
CA TYR A 205 7.82 9.61 -1.29
C TYR A 205 8.59 10.92 -1.09
N ALA A 206 9.68 10.86 -0.30
CA ALA A 206 10.48 12.03 0.03
C ALA A 206 10.96 12.76 -1.24
N ASN A 207 11.56 12.02 -2.17
CA ASN A 207 12.08 12.60 -3.40
C ASN A 207 10.97 13.21 -4.26
N TYR A 208 9.87 12.49 -4.47
CA TYR A 208 8.76 12.99 -5.28
C TYR A 208 8.15 14.25 -4.67
N TYR A 209 7.75 14.19 -3.39
CA TYR A 209 7.10 15.32 -2.72
C TYR A 209 7.97 16.57 -2.70
N LEU A 210 9.24 16.46 -2.27
CA LEU A 210 10.13 17.59 -2.15
C LEU A 210 10.48 18.20 -3.52
N THR A 211 10.51 17.39 -4.58
CA THR A 211 10.74 17.85 -5.96
C THR A 211 9.52 18.57 -6.51
N GLU A 212 8.32 18.00 -6.39
CA GLU A 212 7.08 18.62 -6.88
C GLU A 212 6.75 19.94 -6.17
N GLU A 213 7.04 20.03 -4.86
CA GLU A 213 6.89 21.28 -4.10
C GLU A 213 8.02 22.29 -4.38
N GLY A 214 9.07 21.91 -5.10
CA GLY A 214 10.20 22.78 -5.42
C GLY A 214 11.05 23.17 -4.20
N ILE A 215 11.11 22.32 -3.18
CA ILE A 215 11.77 22.58 -1.90
C ILE A 215 12.89 21.57 -1.57
N LEU A 216 13.26 20.70 -2.50
CA LEU A 216 14.27 19.65 -2.28
C LEU A 216 15.61 20.23 -1.78
N ASP A 217 15.99 21.42 -2.23
CA ASP A 217 17.21 22.12 -1.82
C ASP A 217 17.19 22.61 -0.36
N GLN A 218 16.01 22.68 0.27
CA GLN A 218 15.84 23.09 1.67
C GLN A 218 15.96 21.91 2.64
N TYR A 219 15.97 20.66 2.14
CA TYR A 219 15.99 19.46 2.94
C TYR A 219 17.23 18.60 2.69
N SER A 220 17.61 17.84 3.69
CA SER A 220 18.55 16.72 3.60
C SER A 220 17.76 15.43 3.57
N VAL A 221 18.07 14.53 2.61
CA VAL A 221 17.45 13.21 2.45
C VAL A 221 18.58 12.19 2.42
N PHE A 222 18.69 11.35 3.43
CA PHE A 222 19.82 10.41 3.55
C PHE A 222 19.41 9.09 4.20
N SER A 223 20.13 8.00 3.83
CA SER A 223 19.97 6.70 4.44
C SER A 223 20.53 6.70 5.87
N VAL A 224 19.81 6.06 6.80
CA VAL A 224 20.24 5.92 8.20
C VAL A 224 20.83 4.56 8.51
N GLY A 225 20.90 3.66 7.50
CA GLY A 225 21.50 2.33 7.65
C GLY A 225 20.49 1.21 7.88
N PHE A 226 19.19 1.43 7.70
CA PHE A 226 18.23 0.33 7.60
C PHE A 226 18.43 -0.47 6.33
N GLU A 227 18.04 -1.75 6.35
CA GLU A 227 18.09 -2.59 5.17
C GLU A 227 17.20 -2.05 4.04
N SER A 228 17.62 -2.30 2.80
CA SER A 228 16.83 -1.96 1.62
C SER A 228 15.56 -2.80 1.56
N GLU A 229 14.48 -2.20 1.11
CA GLU A 229 13.17 -2.79 0.98
C GLU A 229 12.77 -3.01 -0.49
N ALA A 230 11.72 -3.80 -0.68
CA ALA A 230 11.09 -3.93 -1.98
C ALA A 230 9.57 -3.91 -1.84
N PHE A 231 8.91 -3.12 -2.67
CA PHE A 231 7.46 -3.05 -2.74
C PHE A 231 6.90 -4.25 -3.50
N ALA A 232 5.87 -4.85 -2.91
CA ALA A 232 5.10 -5.92 -3.51
C ALA A 232 3.61 -5.77 -3.16
N VAL A 233 2.75 -6.52 -3.82
CA VAL A 233 1.31 -6.52 -3.53
C VAL A 233 1.02 -7.57 -2.48
N GLY A 234 0.28 -7.20 -1.43
CA GLY A 234 -0.13 -8.12 -0.37
C GLY A 234 -1.54 -8.65 -0.57
N ALA A 235 -1.71 -9.96 -0.50
CA ALA A 235 -2.98 -10.68 -0.55
C ALA A 235 -3.18 -11.51 0.73
N ARG A 236 -4.41 -12.02 0.97
CA ARG A 236 -4.61 -13.03 2.01
C ARG A 236 -3.81 -14.28 1.72
N LYS A 237 -3.33 -14.97 2.73
CA LYS A 237 -2.52 -16.20 2.61
C LYS A 237 -3.17 -17.28 1.73
N ALA A 238 -4.49 -17.34 1.70
CA ALA A 238 -5.23 -18.30 0.90
C ALA A 238 -5.36 -17.91 -0.58
N ASP A 239 -5.23 -16.62 -0.92
CA ASP A 239 -5.46 -16.09 -2.28
C ASP A 239 -4.25 -16.30 -3.22
N ARG A 240 -3.72 -17.52 -3.27
CA ARG A 240 -2.50 -17.86 -4.04
C ARG A 240 -2.70 -17.72 -5.55
N THR A 241 -3.88 -18.10 -6.07
CA THR A 241 -4.17 -17.92 -7.49
C THR A 241 -4.19 -16.44 -7.86
N LEU A 242 -4.73 -15.56 -7.00
CA LEU A 242 -4.71 -14.12 -7.21
C LEU A 242 -3.28 -13.58 -7.30
N VAL A 243 -2.39 -13.98 -6.37
CA VAL A 243 -0.98 -13.61 -6.38
C VAL A 243 -0.29 -14.04 -7.67
N GLU A 244 -0.51 -15.29 -8.11
CA GLU A 244 0.08 -15.80 -9.36
C GLU A 244 -0.45 -15.07 -10.61
N LYS A 245 -1.73 -14.70 -10.63
CA LYS A 245 -2.31 -13.89 -11.70
C LYS A 245 -1.66 -12.50 -11.77
N VAL A 246 -1.44 -11.85 -10.62
CA VAL A 246 -0.75 -10.55 -10.59
C VAL A 246 0.70 -10.68 -11.07
N ASN A 247 1.44 -11.71 -10.63
CA ASN A 247 2.80 -11.99 -11.08
C ASN A 247 2.86 -12.21 -12.60
N THR A 248 1.93 -13.00 -13.13
CA THR A 248 1.78 -13.26 -14.56
C THR A 248 1.55 -11.97 -15.35
N ALA A 249 0.65 -11.11 -14.85
CA ALA A 249 0.37 -9.84 -15.49
C ALA A 249 1.58 -8.89 -15.43
N PHE A 250 2.34 -8.85 -14.32
CA PHE A 250 3.58 -8.05 -14.25
C PHE A 250 4.56 -8.43 -15.36
N GLY A 251 4.83 -9.73 -15.52
CA GLY A 251 5.71 -10.20 -16.58
C GLY A 251 5.20 -9.86 -17.98
N LYS A 252 3.90 -10.05 -18.23
CA LYS A 252 3.25 -9.71 -19.51
C LYS A 252 3.34 -8.22 -19.80
N LEU A 253 2.93 -7.36 -18.86
CA LEU A 253 2.98 -5.90 -19.01
C LEU A 253 4.41 -5.41 -19.25
N TYR A 254 5.41 -6.03 -18.61
CA TYR A 254 6.81 -5.71 -18.85
C TYR A 254 7.24 -6.09 -20.27
N GLN A 255 6.93 -7.29 -20.75
CA GLN A 255 7.25 -7.75 -22.10
C GLN A 255 6.58 -6.89 -23.20
N GLU A 256 5.37 -6.38 -22.92
CA GLU A 256 4.62 -5.49 -23.82
C GLU A 256 5.06 -4.01 -23.75
N GLY A 257 5.98 -3.66 -22.86
CA GLY A 257 6.45 -2.29 -22.64
C GLY A 257 5.44 -1.39 -21.91
N LYS A 258 4.33 -1.94 -21.42
CA LYS A 258 3.31 -1.19 -20.67
C LYS A 258 3.79 -0.80 -19.28
N PHE A 259 4.48 -1.72 -18.59
CA PHE A 259 5.07 -1.46 -17.27
C PHE A 259 6.05 -0.28 -17.35
N GLN A 260 6.97 -0.31 -18.32
CA GLN A 260 7.96 0.74 -18.52
C GLN A 260 7.32 2.10 -18.82
N LYS A 261 6.26 2.15 -19.64
CA LYS A 261 5.53 3.40 -19.91
C LYS A 261 4.90 3.99 -18.64
N ILE A 262 4.36 3.14 -17.76
CA ILE A 262 3.79 3.58 -16.48
C ILE A 262 4.93 4.08 -15.57
N ALA A 263 6.05 3.34 -15.50
CA ALA A 263 7.21 3.73 -14.70
C ALA A 263 7.81 5.07 -15.19
N GLU A 264 7.98 5.23 -16.50
CA GLU A 264 8.50 6.45 -17.09
C GLU A 264 7.60 7.68 -16.83
N LYS A 265 6.27 7.48 -16.86
CA LYS A 265 5.31 8.55 -16.53
C LYS A 265 5.51 9.10 -15.11
N TRP A 266 5.80 8.25 -14.13
CA TRP A 266 5.84 8.64 -12.73
C TRP A 266 7.25 8.88 -12.17
N PHE A 267 8.27 8.20 -12.74
CA PHE A 267 9.64 8.24 -12.25
C PHE A 267 10.67 8.70 -13.29
N GLY A 268 10.27 8.80 -14.57
CA GLY A 268 11.18 9.14 -15.65
C GLY A 268 12.18 8.03 -16.02
N GLU A 269 12.03 6.82 -15.45
CA GLU A 269 12.91 5.67 -15.68
C GLU A 269 12.20 4.33 -15.47
N ASP A 270 12.83 3.23 -15.94
CA ASP A 270 12.37 1.86 -15.65
C ASP A 270 12.81 1.42 -14.25
N ILE A 271 11.85 1.33 -13.32
CA ILE A 271 12.06 0.95 -11.91
C ILE A 271 11.78 -0.54 -11.64
N ALA A 272 11.42 -1.32 -12.67
CA ALA A 272 11.08 -2.73 -12.51
C ALA A 272 12.23 -3.53 -11.87
N THR A 273 11.90 -4.44 -10.98
CA THR A 273 12.87 -5.37 -10.39
C THR A 273 13.31 -6.44 -11.41
N ASP A 274 14.44 -7.08 -11.15
CA ASP A 274 14.91 -8.20 -11.97
C ASP A 274 13.90 -9.36 -11.99
N GLN A 275 13.11 -9.53 -10.92
CA GLN A 275 12.07 -10.56 -10.84
C GLN A 275 10.92 -10.27 -11.81
N VAL A 276 10.46 -9.02 -11.93
CA VAL A 276 9.48 -8.63 -12.95
C VAL A 276 10.03 -8.82 -14.35
N LYS A 277 11.28 -8.36 -14.59
CA LYS A 277 11.96 -8.45 -15.90
C LYS A 277 12.13 -9.90 -16.37
N ALA A 278 12.44 -10.79 -15.45
CA ALA A 278 12.71 -12.21 -15.75
C ALA A 278 11.44 -13.08 -15.71
N TYR A 279 10.30 -12.56 -15.25
CA TYR A 279 9.10 -13.37 -15.06
C TYR A 279 8.57 -13.87 -16.41
N LYS A 280 8.51 -15.19 -16.55
CA LYS A 280 7.94 -15.88 -17.72
C LYS A 280 6.77 -16.72 -17.27
N ASN A 281 5.68 -16.66 -18.00
CA ASN A 281 4.59 -17.62 -17.82
C ASN A 281 5.11 -19.02 -18.14
N ASN A 282 5.08 -19.90 -17.16
CA ASN A 282 5.32 -21.32 -17.36
C ASN A 282 4.06 -21.99 -17.91
#